data_1b7dac88a51af239a9e059700b5e9f9b
#
_entry.id   1b7dac88a51af239a9e059700b5e9f9b
#
_cell.length_a   1.000
_cell.length_b   1.000
_cell.length_c   1.000
_cell.angle_alpha   90.00
_cell.angle_beta   90.00
_cell.angle_gamma   90.00
#
_symmetry.space_group_name_H-M   'P 1'
#
loop_
_entity.id
_entity.type
_entity.pdbx_description
1 polymer ?
#
loop_
_entity_poly.entity_id
_entity_poly.type
_entity_poly.pdbx_seq_one_letter_code
_entity_poly.pdbx_strand_id
1 'polypeptide(L)'
;MPERSEVMWCPEEEKNEKEKREEKSMPALFMEINRQYGMRCMQRIREIGIQQGQMPIIMIVYRNNGCSQKEIAECMGVTPPTVNVSIQRLEKADIVCRKRDDKDQRIMRVYLTENGRKIVEELLQESKAVEKVMFSNFSEAELCLLRRFFGQILDNISEIPVNR
;
A
#
# COMPACT_ATOMS: atom_id res chain seq x y z
N MET A 1 -4.86 31.87 21.43
CA MET A 1 -5.11 30.43 21.64
C MET A 1 -6.56 30.16 21.24
N PRO A 2 -6.85 29.44 20.15
CA PRO A 2 -8.20 29.02 19.87
C PRO A 2 -8.50 27.74 20.66
N GLU A 3 -9.62 27.76 21.37
CA GLU A 3 -10.20 26.66 22.12
C GLU A 3 -10.43 25.45 21.22
N ARG A 4 -9.97 24.28 21.69
CA ARG A 4 -10.38 22.99 21.12
C ARG A 4 -11.86 22.83 21.38
N SER A 5 -12.68 22.91 20.34
CA SER A 5 -14.06 22.44 20.40
C SER A 5 -14.04 20.94 20.72
N GLU A 6 -14.42 20.58 21.92
CA GLU A 6 -14.74 19.22 22.30
C GLU A 6 -15.85 18.73 21.35
N VAL A 7 -15.52 17.83 20.46
CA VAL A 7 -16.52 17.13 19.66
C VAL A 7 -17.28 16.27 20.64
N MET A 8 -18.49 16.72 20.98
CA MET A 8 -19.42 16.03 21.88
C MET A 8 -19.77 14.68 21.25
N TRP A 9 -19.24 13.60 21.86
CA TRP A 9 -19.50 12.23 21.45
C TRP A 9 -20.99 11.89 21.60
N CYS A 10 -21.65 11.52 20.53
CA CYS A 10 -23.07 11.19 20.49
C CYS A 10 -23.26 9.66 20.40
N PRO A 11 -23.79 8.98 21.45
CA PRO A 11 -23.98 7.52 21.46
C PRO A 11 -24.94 7.01 20.38
N GLU A 12 -25.85 7.85 19.90
CA GLU A 12 -26.81 7.52 18.82
C GLU A 12 -26.15 7.40 17.44
N GLU A 13 -25.10 8.18 17.17
CA GLU A 13 -24.34 8.09 15.93
C GLU A 13 -23.54 6.76 15.85
N GLU A 14 -23.02 6.28 16.97
CA GLU A 14 -22.27 5.02 17.03
C GLU A 14 -23.16 3.80 16.81
N LYS A 15 -24.37 3.80 17.33
CA LYS A 15 -25.38 2.76 17.05
C LYS A 15 -25.77 2.71 15.59
N ASN A 16 -26.02 3.87 14.98
CA ASN A 16 -26.38 3.97 13.58
C ASN A 16 -25.24 3.49 12.65
N GLU A 17 -23.99 3.73 12.99
CA GLU A 17 -22.85 3.24 12.22
C GLU A 17 -22.63 1.71 12.31
N LYS A 18 -22.89 1.10 13.47
CA LYS A 18 -22.82 -0.37 13.64
C LYS A 18 -23.92 -1.07 12.84
N GLU A 19 -25.16 -0.61 12.95
CA GLU A 19 -26.28 -1.13 12.17
C GLU A 19 -26.01 -1.02 10.65
N LYS A 20 -25.52 0.12 10.18
CA LYS A 20 -25.12 0.31 8.78
C LYS A 20 -23.99 -0.63 8.32
N ARG A 21 -23.14 -1.09 9.24
CA ARG A 21 -22.11 -2.07 8.90
C ARG A 21 -22.66 -3.48 8.74
N GLU A 22 -23.63 -3.87 9.57
CA GLU A 22 -24.30 -5.17 9.49
C GLU A 22 -25.08 -5.36 8.19
N GLU A 23 -25.60 -4.26 7.62
CA GLU A 23 -26.29 -4.26 6.33
C GLU A 23 -25.36 -4.31 5.10
N LYS A 24 -24.05 -4.01 5.27
CA LYS A 24 -23.09 -4.02 4.14
C LYS A 24 -22.75 -5.44 3.71
N SER A 25 -22.69 -5.66 2.41
CA SER A 25 -22.15 -6.90 1.85
C SER A 25 -20.66 -7.07 2.21
N MET A 26 -20.18 -8.31 2.29
CA MET A 26 -18.78 -8.63 2.59
C MET A 26 -17.78 -7.91 1.64
N PRO A 27 -18.01 -7.86 0.30
CA PRO A 27 -17.16 -7.08 -0.59
C PRO A 27 -17.15 -5.58 -0.25
N ALA A 28 -18.30 -4.99 0.13
CA ALA A 28 -18.37 -3.58 0.50
C ALA A 28 -17.59 -3.27 1.79
N LEU A 29 -17.64 -4.17 2.79
CA LEU A 29 -16.84 -4.05 4.01
C LEU A 29 -15.35 -4.16 3.71
N PHE A 30 -14.96 -5.11 2.87
CA PHE A 30 -13.57 -5.27 2.45
C PHE A 30 -13.03 -4.04 1.74
N MET A 31 -13.79 -3.47 0.81
CA MET A 31 -13.41 -2.25 0.11
C MET A 31 -13.30 -1.05 1.07
N GLU A 32 -14.20 -0.93 2.04
CA GLU A 32 -14.18 0.12 3.04
C GLU A 32 -12.95 0.01 3.96
N ILE A 33 -12.62 -1.20 4.44
CA ILE A 33 -11.42 -1.47 5.23
C ILE A 33 -10.18 -1.08 4.43
N ASN A 34 -10.08 -1.53 3.18
CA ASN A 34 -8.94 -1.24 2.31
C ASN A 34 -8.80 0.27 2.05
N ARG A 35 -9.91 0.96 1.80
CA ARG A 35 -9.94 2.42 1.62
C ARG A 35 -9.43 3.15 2.87
N GLN A 36 -9.94 2.79 4.05
CA GLN A 36 -9.58 3.42 5.31
C GLN A 36 -8.14 3.15 5.72
N TYR A 37 -7.67 1.92 5.56
CA TYR A 37 -6.28 1.54 5.77
C TYR A 37 -5.35 2.34 4.84
N GLY A 38 -5.67 2.34 3.54
CA GLY A 38 -4.91 3.09 2.55
C GLY A 38 -4.84 4.59 2.85
N MET A 39 -5.96 5.21 3.25
CA MET A 39 -5.96 6.63 3.63
C MET A 39 -4.99 6.96 4.76
N ARG A 40 -4.91 6.10 5.79
CA ARG A 40 -4.02 6.29 6.93
C ARG A 40 -2.55 6.06 6.60
N CYS A 41 -2.27 4.98 5.88
CA CYS A 41 -0.89 4.68 5.45
C CYS A 41 -0.37 5.66 4.39
N MET A 42 -1.26 6.27 3.58
CA MET A 42 -0.88 7.13 2.47
C MET A 42 -0.80 8.62 2.84
N GLN A 43 -1.09 9.00 4.07
CA GLN A 43 -1.02 10.39 4.48
C GLN A 43 0.40 10.94 4.30
N ARG A 44 1.40 10.26 4.84
CA ARG A 44 2.82 10.61 4.73
C ARG A 44 3.31 10.64 3.28
N ILE A 45 2.88 9.67 2.48
CA ILE A 45 3.24 9.56 1.06
C ILE A 45 2.79 10.81 0.28
N ARG A 46 1.61 11.35 0.59
CA ARG A 46 1.12 12.60 -0.02
C ARG A 46 1.97 13.80 0.36
N GLU A 47 2.41 13.88 1.63
CA GLU A 47 3.25 14.98 2.13
C GLU A 47 4.59 15.06 1.41
N ILE A 48 5.18 13.92 1.04
CA ILE A 48 6.44 13.84 0.28
C ILE A 48 6.24 13.86 -1.25
N GLY A 49 5.01 14.10 -1.72
CA GLY A 49 4.71 14.28 -3.14
C GLY A 49 4.73 13.01 -3.99
N ILE A 50 4.76 11.82 -3.37
CA ILE A 50 4.67 10.54 -4.07
C ILE A 50 3.20 10.26 -4.42
N GLN A 51 2.94 9.93 -5.68
CA GLN A 51 1.60 9.53 -6.12
C GLN A 51 1.32 8.07 -5.72
N GLN A 52 0.06 7.78 -5.39
CA GLN A 52 -0.38 6.44 -4.96
C GLN A 52 0.03 5.33 -5.94
N GLY A 53 -0.04 5.58 -7.25
CA GLY A 53 0.37 4.61 -8.28
C GLY A 53 1.89 4.33 -8.35
N GLN A 54 2.72 5.11 -7.64
CA GLN A 54 4.18 4.93 -7.60
C GLN A 54 4.62 4.01 -6.45
N MET A 55 3.79 3.82 -5.43
CA MET A 55 4.11 2.96 -4.29
C MET A 55 4.45 1.51 -4.65
N PRO A 56 3.71 0.84 -5.55
CA PRO A 56 4.08 -0.51 -5.96
C PRO A 56 5.50 -0.58 -6.54
N ILE A 57 5.92 0.41 -7.33
CA ILE A 57 7.28 0.48 -7.90
C ILE A 57 8.31 0.57 -6.78
N ILE A 58 8.11 1.49 -5.83
CA ILE A 58 9.01 1.70 -4.69
C ILE A 58 9.15 0.40 -3.88
N MET A 59 8.04 -0.29 -3.61
CA MET A 59 8.05 -1.54 -2.86
C MET A 59 8.69 -2.70 -3.61
N ILE A 60 8.54 -2.77 -4.94
CA ILE A 60 9.24 -3.76 -5.77
C ILE A 60 10.75 -3.52 -5.72
N VAL A 61 11.18 -2.25 -5.90
CA VAL A 61 12.61 -1.89 -5.83
C VAL A 61 13.18 -2.11 -4.43
N TYR A 62 12.41 -1.85 -3.38
CA TYR A 62 12.82 -2.12 -2.00
C TYR A 62 13.09 -3.61 -1.76
N ARG A 63 12.21 -4.49 -2.26
CA ARG A 63 12.34 -5.95 -2.11
C ARG A 63 13.43 -6.54 -3.02
N ASN A 64 13.55 -6.02 -4.24
CA ASN A 64 14.44 -6.49 -5.29
C ASN A 64 15.32 -5.33 -5.77
N ASN A 65 16.24 -4.89 -4.91
CA ASN A 65 17.13 -3.76 -5.22
C ASN A 65 17.99 -4.08 -6.45
N GLY A 66 17.91 -3.25 -7.47
CA GLY A 66 18.59 -3.48 -8.75
C GLY A 66 17.75 -4.24 -9.78
N CYS A 67 16.42 -4.28 -9.65
CA CYS A 67 15.55 -4.84 -10.67
C CYS A 67 15.52 -3.95 -11.93
N SER A 68 15.30 -4.56 -13.09
CA SER A 68 15.15 -3.85 -14.37
C SER A 68 13.74 -3.25 -14.50
N GLN A 69 13.60 -2.27 -15.38
CA GLN A 69 12.29 -1.70 -15.71
C GLN A 69 11.30 -2.74 -16.27
N LYS A 70 11.82 -3.75 -16.98
CA LYS A 70 11.02 -4.84 -17.52
C LYS A 70 10.46 -5.71 -16.40
N GLU A 71 11.28 -6.12 -15.45
CA GLU A 71 10.86 -6.90 -14.27
C GLU A 71 9.82 -6.14 -13.43
N ILE A 72 9.98 -4.82 -13.26
CA ILE A 72 8.98 -4.00 -12.58
C ILE A 72 7.65 -4.00 -13.33
N ALA A 73 7.68 -3.83 -14.66
CA ALA A 73 6.49 -3.82 -15.51
C ALA A 73 5.75 -5.16 -15.47
N GLU A 74 6.48 -6.28 -15.52
CA GLU A 74 5.94 -7.63 -15.40
C GLU A 74 5.26 -7.85 -14.04
N CYS A 75 5.93 -7.46 -12.93
CA CYS A 75 5.35 -7.55 -11.58
C CYS A 75 4.07 -6.73 -11.41
N MET A 76 3.96 -5.60 -12.11
CA MET A 76 2.79 -4.71 -12.02
C MET A 76 1.69 -5.06 -13.01
N GLY A 77 1.94 -5.91 -14.00
CA GLY A 77 1.01 -6.20 -15.09
C GLY A 77 0.76 -4.98 -16.01
N VAL A 78 1.74 -4.08 -16.15
CA VAL A 78 1.65 -2.85 -16.98
C VAL A 78 2.75 -2.83 -18.05
N THR A 79 2.66 -1.86 -18.97
CA THR A 79 3.66 -1.73 -20.03
C THR A 79 4.95 -1.03 -19.55
N PRO A 80 6.13 -1.37 -20.10
CA PRO A 80 7.39 -0.73 -19.73
C PRO A 80 7.39 0.82 -19.90
N PRO A 81 6.75 1.42 -20.91
CA PRO A 81 6.62 2.87 -21.01
C PRO A 81 5.91 3.51 -19.81
N THR A 82 4.85 2.87 -19.28
CA THR A 82 4.12 3.33 -18.08
C THR A 82 5.03 3.37 -16.86
N VAL A 83 5.81 2.31 -16.66
CA VAL A 83 6.81 2.22 -15.58
C VAL A 83 7.89 3.29 -15.72
N ASN A 84 8.39 3.51 -16.95
CA ASN A 84 9.43 4.50 -17.21
C ASN A 84 9.03 5.92 -16.79
N VAL A 85 7.79 6.34 -17.08
CA VAL A 85 7.27 7.66 -16.65
C VAL A 85 7.27 7.77 -15.12
N SER A 86 6.85 6.74 -14.43
CA SER A 86 6.81 6.72 -12.96
C SER A 86 8.21 6.73 -12.36
N ILE A 87 9.16 5.97 -12.91
CA ILE A 87 10.56 5.95 -12.47
C ILE A 87 11.20 7.32 -12.67
N GLN A 88 10.97 8.00 -13.81
CA GLN A 88 11.49 9.35 -14.03
C GLN A 88 11.02 10.36 -12.98
N ARG A 89 9.77 10.24 -12.52
CA ARG A 89 9.23 11.09 -11.44
C ARG A 89 9.89 10.76 -10.09
N LEU A 90 10.07 9.48 -9.81
CA LEU A 90 10.74 9.02 -8.59
C LEU A 90 12.22 9.39 -8.56
N GLU A 91 12.90 9.43 -9.71
CA GLU A 91 14.28 9.96 -9.81
C GLU A 91 14.36 11.44 -9.51
N LYS A 92 13.42 12.24 -10.07
CA LYS A 92 13.34 13.68 -9.77
C LYS A 92 13.07 13.98 -8.30
N ALA A 93 12.38 13.07 -7.60
CA ALA A 93 12.11 13.16 -6.18
C ALA A 93 13.23 12.55 -5.31
N ASP A 94 14.37 12.15 -5.90
CA ASP A 94 15.49 11.50 -5.23
C ASP A 94 15.08 10.25 -4.41
N ILE A 95 14.15 9.46 -4.92
CA ILE A 95 13.70 8.21 -4.29
C ILE A 95 14.37 7.00 -4.91
N VAL A 96 14.55 7.01 -6.22
CA VAL A 96 15.24 5.97 -6.95
C VAL A 96 16.34 6.56 -7.83
N CYS A 97 17.30 5.73 -8.21
CA CYS A 97 18.28 6.05 -9.24
C CYS A 97 18.40 4.90 -10.24
N ARG A 98 18.81 5.22 -11.46
CA ARG A 98 19.08 4.22 -12.50
C ARG A 98 20.59 4.07 -12.71
N LYS A 99 21.03 2.83 -12.84
CA LYS A 99 22.41 2.48 -13.21
C LYS A 99 22.39 1.45 -14.34
N ARG A 100 23.40 1.48 -15.21
CA ARG A 100 23.56 0.41 -16.19
C ARG A 100 23.98 -0.87 -15.51
N ASP A 101 23.51 -2.00 -16.02
CA ASP A 101 23.93 -3.31 -15.53
C ASP A 101 25.39 -3.55 -15.89
N ASP A 102 26.17 -4.08 -14.94
CA ASP A 102 27.61 -4.31 -15.13
C ASP A 102 27.91 -5.41 -16.16
N LYS A 103 26.96 -6.34 -16.35
CA LYS A 103 27.11 -7.48 -17.26
C LYS A 103 26.52 -7.20 -18.65
N ASP A 104 25.40 -6.45 -18.71
CA ASP A 104 24.77 -6.06 -19.96
C ASP A 104 24.40 -4.57 -19.93
N GLN A 105 25.23 -3.76 -20.54
CA GLN A 105 25.09 -2.29 -20.62
C GLN A 105 23.80 -1.81 -21.30
N ARG A 106 23.03 -2.71 -21.92
CA ARG A 106 21.73 -2.40 -22.53
C ARG A 106 20.61 -2.38 -21.48
N ILE A 107 20.85 -2.99 -20.31
CA ILE A 107 19.86 -3.08 -19.24
C ILE A 107 20.08 -1.93 -18.26
N MET A 108 18.97 -1.21 -17.97
CA MET A 108 18.92 -0.20 -16.92
C MET A 108 18.33 -0.82 -15.66
N ARG A 109 19.08 -0.79 -14.58
CA ARG A 109 18.67 -1.26 -13.26
C ARG A 109 18.25 -0.11 -12.37
N VAL A 110 17.21 -0.32 -11.57
CA VAL A 110 16.62 0.65 -10.67
C VAL A 110 16.98 0.31 -9.24
N TYR A 111 17.47 1.29 -8.51
CA TYR A 111 17.88 1.16 -7.11
C TYR A 111 17.19 2.23 -6.27
N LEU A 112 16.93 1.96 -5.00
CA LEU A 112 16.60 3.02 -4.06
C LEU A 112 17.84 3.88 -3.79
N THR A 113 17.62 5.19 -3.71
CA THR A 113 18.60 6.10 -3.12
C THR A 113 18.65 5.92 -1.59
N GLU A 114 19.62 6.56 -0.93
CA GLU A 114 19.65 6.59 0.53
C GLU A 114 18.40 7.27 1.11
N ASN A 115 17.95 8.38 0.47
CA ASN A 115 16.72 9.06 0.82
C ASN A 115 15.49 8.16 0.60
N GLY A 116 15.41 7.49 -0.55
CA GLY A 116 14.33 6.55 -0.85
C GLY A 116 14.24 5.39 0.15
N ARG A 117 15.37 4.88 0.62
CA ARG A 117 15.41 3.84 1.65
C ARG A 117 14.85 4.32 2.98
N LYS A 118 15.27 5.51 3.45
CA LYS A 118 14.75 6.13 4.68
C LYS A 118 13.24 6.33 4.62
N ILE A 119 12.75 6.88 3.51
CA ILE A 119 11.31 7.06 3.29
C ILE A 119 10.55 5.74 3.39
N VAL A 120 11.05 4.67 2.75
CA VAL A 120 10.39 3.35 2.83
C VAL A 120 10.39 2.81 4.25
N GLU A 121 11.48 2.95 4.99
CA GLU A 121 11.57 2.49 6.39
C GLU A 121 10.59 3.24 7.30
N GLU A 122 10.46 4.57 7.14
CA GLU A 122 9.46 5.38 7.84
C GLU A 122 8.04 4.90 7.53
N LEU A 123 7.71 4.71 6.24
CA LEU A 123 6.39 4.22 5.82
C LEU A 123 6.05 2.84 6.36
N LEU A 124 7.04 1.94 6.44
CA LEU A 124 6.85 0.62 7.03
C LEU A 124 6.60 0.69 8.53
N GLN A 125 7.24 1.63 9.25
CA GLN A 125 6.99 1.85 10.67
C GLN A 125 5.58 2.41 10.90
N GLU A 126 5.16 3.40 10.11
CA GLU A 126 3.80 3.95 10.18
C GLU A 126 2.74 2.89 9.88
N SER A 127 2.95 2.08 8.84
CA SER A 127 2.07 0.96 8.49
C SER A 127 1.92 -0.03 9.65
N LYS A 128 3.00 -0.37 10.34
CA LYS A 128 2.96 -1.23 11.54
C LYS A 128 2.18 -0.59 12.69
N ALA A 129 2.28 0.73 12.87
CA ALA A 129 1.52 1.44 13.88
C ALA A 129 0.01 1.40 13.57
N VAL A 130 -0.37 1.60 12.31
CA VAL A 130 -1.77 1.47 11.86
C VAL A 130 -2.26 0.04 12.05
N GLU A 131 -1.47 -0.97 11.67
CA GLU A 131 -1.79 -2.38 11.83
C GLU A 131 -2.04 -2.74 13.30
N LYS A 132 -1.19 -2.27 14.22
CA LYS A 132 -1.35 -2.48 15.66
C LYS A 132 -2.70 -1.95 16.17
N VAL A 133 -3.12 -0.77 15.73
CA VAL A 133 -4.42 -0.18 16.10
C VAL A 133 -5.57 -0.95 15.45
N MET A 134 -5.43 -1.31 14.17
CA MET A 134 -6.44 -2.05 13.40
C MET A 134 -6.83 -3.38 14.05
N PHE A 135 -5.88 -4.05 14.69
CA PHE A 135 -6.07 -5.36 15.33
C PHE A 135 -6.01 -5.32 16.86
N SER A 136 -6.13 -4.14 17.50
CA SER A 136 -5.88 -3.95 18.93
C SER A 136 -6.76 -4.76 19.87
N ASN A 137 -7.97 -5.12 19.46
CA ASN A 137 -8.93 -5.85 20.30
C ASN A 137 -9.17 -7.30 19.85
N PHE A 138 -8.28 -7.82 19.00
CA PHE A 138 -8.35 -9.21 18.55
C PHE A 138 -7.46 -10.11 19.39
N SER A 139 -7.99 -11.24 19.81
CA SER A 139 -7.20 -12.34 20.38
C SER A 139 -6.35 -13.04 19.32
N GLU A 140 -5.31 -13.74 19.72
CA GLU A 140 -4.47 -14.54 18.81
C GLU A 140 -5.30 -15.59 18.02
N ALA A 141 -6.31 -16.19 18.68
CA ALA A 141 -7.19 -17.15 18.03
C ALA A 141 -8.03 -16.51 16.92
N GLU A 142 -8.57 -15.30 17.15
CA GLU A 142 -9.31 -14.54 16.14
C GLU A 142 -8.42 -14.09 15.00
N LEU A 143 -7.19 -13.66 15.26
CA LEU A 143 -6.22 -13.31 14.22
C LEU A 143 -5.84 -14.54 13.36
N CYS A 144 -5.70 -15.71 13.98
CA CYS A 144 -5.45 -16.96 13.25
C CYS A 144 -6.63 -17.32 12.34
N LEU A 145 -7.87 -17.21 12.83
CA LEU A 145 -9.08 -17.43 12.05
C LEU A 145 -9.21 -16.43 10.90
N LEU A 146 -8.97 -15.15 11.18
CA LEU A 146 -9.03 -14.09 10.17
C LEU A 146 -8.03 -14.34 9.03
N ARG A 147 -6.80 -14.73 9.36
CA ARG A 147 -5.77 -15.10 8.38
C ARG A 147 -6.20 -16.30 7.53
N ARG A 148 -6.80 -17.32 8.14
CA ARG A 148 -7.34 -18.47 7.43
C ARG A 148 -8.47 -18.07 6.47
N PHE A 149 -9.40 -17.20 6.90
CA PHE A 149 -10.48 -16.71 6.04
C PHE A 149 -9.98 -15.89 4.87
N PHE A 150 -9.01 -15.01 5.09
CA PHE A 150 -8.41 -14.25 3.99
C PHE A 150 -7.70 -15.17 2.98
N GLY A 151 -6.98 -16.20 3.46
CA GLY A 151 -6.39 -17.21 2.60
C GLY A 151 -7.45 -17.91 1.73
N GLN A 152 -8.53 -18.40 2.34
CA GLN A 152 -9.64 -19.03 1.63
C GLN A 152 -10.28 -18.11 0.57
N ILE A 153 -10.47 -16.82 0.90
CA ILE A 153 -11.02 -15.83 -0.04
C ILE A 153 -10.07 -15.64 -1.23
N LEU A 154 -8.75 -15.53 -0.98
CA LEU A 154 -7.76 -15.39 -2.03
C LEU A 154 -7.72 -16.61 -2.95
N ASP A 155 -7.77 -17.82 -2.40
CA ASP A 155 -7.82 -19.06 -3.16
C ASP A 155 -9.06 -19.09 -4.06
N ASN A 156 -10.24 -18.82 -3.49
CA ASN A 156 -11.50 -18.81 -4.24
C ASN A 156 -11.50 -17.77 -5.38
N ILE A 157 -10.95 -16.56 -5.15
CA ILE A 157 -10.86 -15.51 -6.17
C ILE A 157 -9.90 -15.93 -7.29
N SER A 158 -8.82 -16.64 -6.98
CA SER A 158 -7.83 -17.07 -7.97
C SER A 158 -8.39 -18.05 -9.00
N GLU A 159 -9.48 -18.74 -8.66
CA GLU A 159 -10.18 -19.67 -9.56
C GLU A 159 -11.09 -18.94 -10.57
N ILE A 160 -11.38 -17.65 -10.37
CA ILE A 160 -12.23 -16.89 -11.28
C ILE A 160 -11.42 -16.49 -12.54
N PRO A 161 -11.84 -16.93 -13.75
CA PRO A 161 -11.13 -16.56 -14.97
C PRO A 161 -11.14 -15.04 -15.18
N VAL A 162 -9.97 -14.45 -15.36
CA VAL A 162 -9.84 -13.03 -15.75
C VAL A 162 -9.89 -12.96 -17.28
N ASN A 163 -11.02 -12.56 -17.84
CA ASN A 163 -11.10 -12.23 -19.26
C ASN A 163 -10.22 -10.98 -19.52
N ARG A 164 -9.14 -11.19 -20.24
CA ARG A 164 -8.22 -10.12 -20.70
C ARG A 164 -8.72 -9.50 -21.99
#